data_f8012334cf6b10db1830bad13502587c
#
_entry.id   f8012334cf6b10db1830bad13502587c
#
_cell.length_a   1.000
_cell.length_b   1.000
_cell.length_c   1.000
_cell.angle_alpha   90.00
_cell.angle_beta   90.00
_cell.angle_gamma   90.00
#
_symmetry.space_group_name_H-M   'P 1'
#
loop_
_entity.id
_entity.type
_entity.pdbx_description
1 polymer ?
#
loop_
_entity_poly.entity_id
_entity_poly.type
_entity_poly.pdbx_seq_one_letter_code
_entity_poly.pdbx_strand_id
1 'polypeptide(L)'
;MIKLETLILTRYDEKYSKIKEEFENGISSSKYIHQIKERLETSKDNNKTIFNSAFIILDEDIPVGYLFISSNINDEVFLECSILKEFRGMGYGSRITNEISDYLFQEHNIRSIKLDIDPSNKKSIMAANSCGFFLDEEDYELRNYTGKMKFIKESNCYINKRRNR
;
A
#
# COMPACT_ATOMS: atom_id res chain seq x y z
N MET A 1 -12.69 -3.64 10.18
CA MET A 1 -11.60 -4.65 10.23
C MET A 1 -11.69 -5.49 8.98
N ILE A 2 -10.59 -5.65 8.25
CA ILE A 2 -10.48 -6.47 7.05
C ILE A 2 -9.50 -7.59 7.37
N LYS A 3 -9.94 -8.83 7.26
CA LYS A 3 -9.07 -10.00 7.36
C LYS A 3 -8.51 -10.31 5.99
N LEU A 4 -7.19 -10.31 5.89
CA LEU A 4 -6.44 -10.85 4.76
C LEU A 4 -6.08 -12.31 5.04
N GLU A 5 -5.21 -12.92 4.26
CA GLU A 5 -4.82 -14.33 4.45
C GLU A 5 -4.17 -14.55 5.82
N THR A 6 -3.19 -13.76 6.18
CA THR A 6 -2.44 -13.85 7.43
C THR A 6 -2.39 -12.56 8.23
N LEU A 7 -2.67 -11.42 7.61
CA LEU A 7 -2.65 -10.11 8.23
C LEU A 7 -4.06 -9.54 8.42
N ILE A 8 -4.18 -8.53 9.26
CA ILE A 8 -5.43 -7.84 9.53
C ILE A 8 -5.22 -6.35 9.28
N LEU A 9 -6.18 -5.72 8.59
CA LEU A 9 -6.25 -4.27 8.47
C LEU A 9 -7.33 -3.74 9.42
N THR A 10 -6.96 -2.81 10.26
CA THR A 10 -7.89 -2.12 11.16
C THR A 10 -7.82 -0.61 10.99
N ARG A 11 -8.93 0.07 11.32
CA ARG A 11 -8.93 1.53 11.40
C ARG A 11 -8.09 2.00 12.59
N TYR A 12 -7.59 3.22 12.48
CA TYR A 12 -6.89 3.84 13.59
C TYR A 12 -7.82 3.99 14.80
N ASP A 13 -7.27 3.68 15.96
CA ASP A 13 -7.88 3.85 17.28
C ASP A 13 -6.78 4.39 18.21
N GLU A 14 -7.17 5.10 19.27
CA GLU A 14 -6.21 5.71 20.22
C GLU A 14 -5.28 4.69 20.90
N LYS A 15 -5.71 3.43 21.04
CA LYS A 15 -4.85 2.36 21.53
C LYS A 15 -3.59 2.16 20.64
N TYR A 16 -3.61 2.63 19.40
CA TYR A 16 -2.47 2.63 18.47
C TYR A 16 -1.69 3.95 18.46
N SER A 17 -1.88 4.84 19.44
CA SER A 17 -1.20 6.15 19.51
C SER A 17 0.32 6.04 19.49
N LYS A 18 0.89 5.00 20.11
CA LYS A 18 2.33 4.72 20.06
C LYS A 18 2.85 4.52 18.62
N ILE A 19 2.03 3.98 17.73
CA ILE A 19 2.39 3.82 16.31
C ILE A 19 2.59 5.17 15.65
N LYS A 20 1.78 6.18 15.99
CA LYS A 20 1.98 7.55 15.53
C LYS A 20 3.37 8.06 15.90
N GLU A 21 3.78 7.89 17.16
CA GLU A 21 5.07 8.34 17.67
C GLU A 21 6.23 7.60 17.02
N GLU A 22 6.09 6.30 16.76
CA GLU A 22 7.12 5.49 16.11
C GLU A 22 7.29 5.83 14.64
N PHE A 23 6.22 6.16 13.92
CA PHE A 23 6.32 6.72 12.58
C PHE A 23 7.02 8.09 12.60
N GLU A 24 6.79 8.90 13.63
CA GLU A 24 7.49 10.19 13.81
C GLU A 24 9.01 10.03 13.96
N ASN A 25 9.41 9.03 14.71
CA ASN A 25 10.83 8.76 15.02
C ASN A 25 11.58 8.00 13.92
N GLY A 26 10.86 7.34 13.02
CA GLY A 26 11.43 6.43 12.01
C GLY A 26 11.48 6.95 10.58
N ILE A 27 10.91 8.13 10.29
CA ILE A 27 10.78 8.67 8.94
C ILE A 27 11.54 9.99 8.83
N SER A 28 12.34 10.13 7.79
CA SER A 28 13.23 11.26 7.56
C SER A 28 12.54 12.57 7.10
N SER A 29 11.24 12.55 6.84
CA SER A 29 10.48 13.68 6.31
C SER A 29 9.29 14.05 7.19
N SER A 30 9.31 15.22 7.81
CA SER A 30 8.21 15.77 8.60
C SER A 30 6.89 15.88 7.83
N LYS A 31 6.95 16.16 6.52
CA LYS A 31 5.79 16.24 5.63
C LYS A 31 5.09 14.90 5.48
N TYR A 32 5.86 13.82 5.32
CA TYR A 32 5.30 12.46 5.17
C TYR A 32 4.64 11.97 6.46
N ILE A 33 5.26 12.25 7.61
CA ILE A 33 4.67 11.95 8.92
C ILE A 33 3.32 12.65 9.10
N HIS A 34 3.26 13.93 8.76
CA HIS A 34 2.01 14.70 8.85
C HIS A 34 0.91 14.10 7.97
N GLN A 35 1.23 13.69 6.74
CA GLN A 35 0.27 13.02 5.85
C GLN A 35 -0.24 11.70 6.43
N ILE A 36 0.62 10.87 7.02
CA ILE A 36 0.20 9.60 7.65
C ILE A 36 -0.79 9.87 8.78
N LYS A 37 -0.47 10.83 9.66
CA LYS A 37 -1.35 11.20 10.77
C LYS A 37 -2.72 11.68 10.29
N GLU A 38 -2.73 12.61 9.35
CA GLU A 38 -3.97 13.14 8.78
C GLU A 38 -4.82 12.04 8.16
N ARG A 39 -4.22 11.16 7.37
CA ARG A 39 -4.92 10.03 6.74
C ARG A 39 -5.47 9.03 7.75
N LEU A 40 -4.74 8.71 8.82
CA LEU A 40 -5.21 7.84 9.87
C LEU A 40 -6.42 8.46 10.61
N GLU A 41 -6.34 9.74 10.96
CA GLU A 41 -7.45 10.43 11.64
C GLU A 41 -8.68 10.56 10.74
N THR A 42 -8.51 10.98 9.49
CA THR A 42 -9.65 11.12 8.56
C THR A 42 -10.30 9.79 8.19
N SER A 43 -9.55 8.69 8.27
CA SER A 43 -10.05 7.34 7.97
C SER A 43 -10.71 6.66 9.16
N LYS A 44 -10.57 7.19 10.37
CA LYS A 44 -11.03 6.58 11.64
C LYS A 44 -12.51 6.17 11.58
N ASP A 45 -13.35 7.05 11.10
CA ASP A 45 -14.81 6.88 11.05
C ASP A 45 -15.35 6.47 9.68
N ASN A 46 -14.47 6.27 8.69
CA ASN A 46 -14.87 5.87 7.36
C ASN A 46 -15.11 4.36 7.25
N ASN A 47 -16.30 3.92 7.65
CA ASN A 47 -16.70 2.51 7.57
C ASN A 47 -17.35 2.13 6.23
N LYS A 48 -17.54 3.09 5.30
CA LYS A 48 -18.28 2.87 4.06
C LYS A 48 -17.42 2.32 2.92
N THR A 49 -16.13 2.64 2.90
CA THR A 49 -15.24 2.21 1.81
C THR A 49 -13.84 1.95 2.32
N ILE A 50 -13.12 1.06 1.62
CA ILE A 50 -11.67 0.83 1.83
C ILE A 50 -10.83 1.81 1.02
N PHE A 51 -11.39 2.41 -0.03
CA PHE A 51 -10.68 3.34 -0.90
C PHE A 51 -10.54 4.71 -0.25
N ASN A 52 -9.44 5.38 -0.59
CA ASN A 52 -9.02 6.66 -0.01
C ASN A 52 -8.97 6.61 1.52
N SER A 53 -8.49 5.50 2.04
CA SER A 53 -8.51 5.16 3.45
C SER A 53 -7.18 4.61 3.94
N ALA A 54 -6.84 4.96 5.17
CA ALA A 54 -5.67 4.48 5.88
C ALA A 54 -6.02 3.40 6.91
N PHE A 55 -5.11 2.47 7.07
CA PHE A 55 -5.24 1.33 7.97
C PHE A 55 -3.96 1.10 8.75
N ILE A 56 -4.10 0.57 9.96
CA ILE A 56 -3.03 -0.08 10.71
C ILE A 56 -2.97 -1.54 10.25
N ILE A 57 -1.78 -2.02 9.97
CA ILE A 57 -1.52 -3.43 9.65
C ILE A 57 -1.22 -4.16 10.95
N LEU A 58 -1.96 -5.22 11.23
CA LEU A 58 -1.74 -6.10 12.38
C LEU A 58 -1.27 -7.47 11.91
N ASP A 59 -0.28 -8.02 12.59
CA ASP A 59 0.03 -9.46 12.58
C ASP A 59 -0.47 -10.03 13.92
N GLU A 60 -1.53 -10.84 13.87
CA GLU A 60 -2.37 -11.14 15.02
C GLU A 60 -2.93 -9.85 15.64
N ASP A 61 -2.50 -9.49 16.84
CA ASP A 61 -2.87 -8.24 17.53
C ASP A 61 -1.70 -7.22 17.59
N ILE A 62 -0.57 -7.52 16.94
CA ILE A 62 0.63 -6.70 16.98
C ILE A 62 0.62 -5.75 15.78
N PRO A 63 0.64 -4.44 16.00
CA PRO A 63 0.75 -3.47 14.93
C PRO A 63 2.15 -3.50 14.32
N VAL A 64 2.23 -3.74 13.00
CA VAL A 64 3.50 -3.87 12.27
C VAL A 64 3.71 -2.76 11.24
N GLY A 65 2.67 -2.01 10.90
CA GLY A 65 2.80 -0.95 9.91
C GLY A 65 1.51 -0.22 9.58
N TYR A 66 1.58 0.51 8.51
CA TYR A 66 0.55 1.39 7.96
C TYR A 66 0.33 1.07 6.48
N LEU A 67 -0.91 1.12 6.03
CA LEU A 67 -1.31 1.00 4.64
C LEU A 67 -2.29 2.10 4.28
N PHE A 68 -2.05 2.79 3.17
CA PHE A 68 -3.03 3.68 2.54
C PHE A 68 -3.43 3.12 1.18
N ILE A 69 -4.73 3.07 0.92
CA ILE A 69 -5.33 2.60 -0.33
C ILE A 69 -6.01 3.79 -0.98
N SER A 70 -5.46 4.33 -2.06
CA SER A 70 -6.13 5.34 -2.87
C SER A 70 -6.66 4.75 -4.16
N SER A 71 -7.76 5.28 -4.67
CA SER A 71 -8.33 4.86 -5.95
C SER A 71 -8.60 6.06 -6.83
N ASN A 72 -8.56 5.81 -8.14
CA ASN A 72 -9.03 6.74 -9.15
C ASN A 72 -10.31 6.20 -9.84
N ILE A 73 -10.80 6.94 -10.82
CA ILE A 73 -12.03 6.64 -11.56
C ILE A 73 -11.90 5.47 -12.56
N ASN A 74 -10.70 4.89 -12.74
CA ASN A 74 -10.42 3.88 -13.77
C ASN A 74 -10.21 2.47 -13.20
N ASP A 75 -10.74 2.17 -12.02
CA ASP A 75 -10.53 0.91 -11.30
C ASP A 75 -9.04 0.60 -11.03
N GLU A 76 -8.24 1.66 -10.94
CA GLU A 76 -6.84 1.61 -10.54
C GLU A 76 -6.69 2.01 -9.09
N VAL A 77 -5.83 1.30 -8.39
CA VAL A 77 -5.52 1.53 -6.97
C VAL A 77 -4.04 1.82 -6.81
N PHE A 78 -3.73 2.82 -5.99
CA PHE A 78 -2.37 3.08 -5.52
C PHE A 78 -2.26 2.63 -4.08
N LEU A 79 -1.21 1.89 -3.78
CA LEU A 79 -0.88 1.46 -2.42
C LEU A 79 0.34 2.22 -1.92
N GLU A 80 0.25 2.66 -0.69
CA GLU A 80 1.36 3.23 0.06
C GLU A 80 1.47 2.48 1.39
N CYS A 81 2.60 1.83 1.60
CA CYS A 81 2.85 1.01 2.77
C CYS A 81 4.10 1.49 3.52
N SER A 82 4.04 1.50 4.82
CA SER A 82 5.18 1.77 5.68
C SER A 82 5.22 0.77 6.83
N ILE A 83 6.35 0.08 6.98
CA ILE A 83 6.55 -0.89 8.06
C ILE A 83 7.32 -0.22 9.19
N LEU A 84 6.89 -0.44 10.43
CA LEU A 84 7.55 0.04 11.64
C LEU A 84 9.00 -0.44 11.67
N LYS A 85 9.90 0.39 12.19
CA LYS A 85 11.35 0.18 12.13
C LYS A 85 11.78 -1.20 12.66
N GLU A 86 11.18 -1.62 13.76
CA GLU A 86 11.49 -2.90 14.43
C GLU A 86 11.07 -4.14 13.63
N PHE A 87 10.11 -4.00 12.70
CA PHE A 87 9.63 -5.09 11.85
C PHE A 87 10.20 -5.07 10.43
N ARG A 88 11.10 -4.11 10.12
CA ARG A 88 11.74 -4.03 8.80
C ARG A 88 12.71 -5.18 8.58
N GLY A 89 12.77 -5.65 7.34
CA GLY A 89 13.64 -6.78 6.96
C GLY A 89 13.04 -8.17 7.29
N MET A 90 11.82 -8.23 7.86
CA MET A 90 11.13 -9.49 8.20
C MET A 90 10.11 -9.93 7.14
N GLY A 91 10.10 -9.30 5.96
CA GLY A 91 9.22 -9.69 4.85
C GLY A 91 7.80 -9.08 4.88
N TYR A 92 7.47 -8.26 5.88
CA TYR A 92 6.12 -7.69 5.99
C TYR A 92 5.70 -6.84 4.79
N GLY A 93 6.64 -6.10 4.18
CA GLY A 93 6.33 -5.30 2.98
C GLY A 93 5.82 -6.15 1.82
N SER A 94 6.48 -7.26 1.52
CA SER A 94 6.04 -8.20 0.48
C SER A 94 4.75 -8.91 0.87
N ARG A 95 4.65 -9.34 2.12
CA ARG A 95 3.49 -10.07 2.65
C ARG A 95 2.21 -9.22 2.53
N ILE A 96 2.23 -7.97 3.02
CA ILE A 96 1.07 -7.08 2.92
C ILE A 96 0.73 -6.73 1.47
N THR A 97 1.76 -6.48 0.63
CA THR A 97 1.55 -6.14 -0.78
C THR A 97 0.87 -7.29 -1.54
N ASN A 98 1.27 -8.54 -1.30
CA ASN A 98 0.61 -9.71 -1.89
C ASN A 98 -0.82 -9.87 -1.39
N GLU A 99 -1.01 -9.94 -0.08
CA GLU A 99 -2.32 -10.23 0.51
C GLU A 99 -3.37 -9.16 0.18
N ILE A 100 -2.99 -7.87 0.21
CA ILE A 100 -3.91 -6.79 -0.17
C ILE A 100 -4.20 -6.78 -1.68
N SER A 101 -3.20 -7.12 -2.52
CA SER A 101 -3.42 -7.23 -3.96
C SER A 101 -4.44 -8.31 -4.28
N ASP A 102 -4.29 -9.48 -3.70
CA ASP A 102 -5.21 -10.60 -3.91
C ASP A 102 -6.62 -10.25 -3.42
N TYR A 103 -6.73 -9.65 -2.23
CA TYR A 103 -8.00 -9.18 -1.70
C TYR A 103 -8.68 -8.15 -2.62
N LEU A 104 -7.95 -7.16 -3.11
CA LEU A 104 -8.50 -6.12 -3.99
C LEU A 104 -8.96 -6.69 -5.34
N PHE A 105 -8.20 -7.61 -5.93
CA PHE A 105 -8.58 -8.25 -7.19
C PHE A 105 -9.79 -9.17 -7.04
N GLN A 106 -9.89 -9.89 -5.93
CA GLN A 106 -10.97 -10.86 -5.69
C GLN A 106 -12.28 -10.19 -5.26
N GLU A 107 -12.20 -9.26 -4.32
CA GLU A 107 -13.39 -8.69 -3.67
C GLU A 107 -13.87 -7.37 -4.28
N HIS A 108 -12.97 -6.62 -4.96
CA HIS A 108 -13.29 -5.28 -5.45
C HIS A 108 -13.19 -5.10 -6.97
N ASN A 109 -12.93 -6.18 -7.70
CA ASN A 109 -12.85 -6.17 -9.18
C ASN A 109 -11.92 -5.07 -9.74
N ILE A 110 -10.81 -4.82 -9.04
CA ILE A 110 -9.82 -3.83 -9.43
C ILE A 110 -9.10 -4.28 -10.71
N ARG A 111 -8.85 -3.34 -11.61
CA ARG A 111 -8.14 -3.58 -12.87
C ARG A 111 -6.63 -3.70 -12.66
N SER A 112 -6.06 -2.73 -11.94
CA SER A 112 -4.63 -2.67 -11.69
C SER A 112 -4.30 -2.02 -10.34
N ILE A 113 -3.15 -2.41 -9.80
CA ILE A 113 -2.58 -1.84 -8.59
C ILE A 113 -1.24 -1.22 -8.96
N LYS A 114 -0.99 -0.01 -8.48
CA LYS A 114 0.23 0.76 -8.74
C LYS A 114 0.98 1.09 -7.45
N LEU A 115 2.30 1.12 -7.54
CA LEU A 115 3.22 1.52 -6.48
C LEU A 115 4.16 2.60 -7.00
N ASP A 116 4.35 3.66 -6.22
CA ASP A 116 5.36 4.68 -6.47
C ASP A 116 6.56 4.44 -5.56
N ILE A 117 7.70 4.10 -6.13
CA ILE A 117 8.91 3.72 -5.39
C ILE A 117 10.07 4.65 -5.77
N ASP A 118 10.75 5.19 -4.76
CA ASP A 118 11.98 5.93 -4.97
C ASP A 118 13.05 5.01 -5.57
N PRO A 119 13.76 5.43 -6.65
CA PRO A 119 14.79 4.62 -7.29
C PRO A 119 15.93 4.17 -6.36
N SER A 120 16.17 4.91 -5.29
CA SER A 120 17.16 4.55 -4.28
C SER A 120 16.69 3.46 -3.32
N ASN A 121 15.37 3.23 -3.22
CA ASN A 121 14.79 2.24 -2.32
C ASN A 121 14.80 0.83 -2.93
N LYS A 122 16.01 0.25 -3.02
CA LYS A 122 16.25 -1.07 -3.62
C LYS A 122 15.43 -2.18 -2.97
N LYS A 123 15.22 -2.11 -1.64
CA LYS A 123 14.43 -3.10 -0.90
C LYS A 123 12.96 -3.11 -1.34
N SER A 124 12.35 -1.93 -1.49
CA SER A 124 10.97 -1.83 -1.97
C SER A 124 10.83 -2.26 -3.43
N ILE A 125 11.81 -1.96 -4.29
CA ILE A 125 11.84 -2.43 -5.68
C ILE A 125 11.89 -3.96 -5.72
N MET A 126 12.77 -4.59 -4.94
CA MET A 126 12.86 -6.05 -4.85
C MET A 126 11.56 -6.67 -4.33
N ALA A 127 10.94 -6.07 -3.30
CA ALA A 127 9.67 -6.51 -2.77
C ALA A 127 8.54 -6.42 -3.82
N ALA A 128 8.44 -5.31 -4.55
CA ALA A 128 7.46 -5.14 -5.63
C ALA A 128 7.63 -6.22 -6.72
N ASN A 129 8.86 -6.44 -7.18
CA ASN A 129 9.15 -7.47 -8.19
C ASN A 129 8.78 -8.88 -7.69
N SER A 130 9.10 -9.22 -6.43
CA SER A 130 8.75 -10.52 -5.84
C SER A 130 7.24 -10.73 -5.71
N CYS A 131 6.47 -9.65 -5.65
CA CYS A 131 5.01 -9.66 -5.61
C CYS A 131 4.35 -9.64 -7.00
N GLY A 132 5.14 -9.76 -8.08
CA GLY A 132 4.64 -9.79 -9.45
C GLY A 132 4.29 -8.40 -10.03
N PHE A 133 4.79 -7.34 -9.43
CA PHE A 133 4.75 -6.01 -10.02
C PHE A 133 5.90 -5.86 -11.02
N PHE A 134 5.65 -5.15 -12.10
CA PHE A 134 6.66 -4.78 -13.08
C PHE A 134 6.64 -3.28 -13.34
N LEU A 135 7.72 -2.79 -13.90
CA LEU A 135 7.87 -1.37 -14.19
C LEU A 135 6.83 -0.94 -15.21
N ASP A 136 6.07 0.12 -14.90
CA ASP A 136 5.10 0.72 -15.81
C ASP A 136 5.85 1.64 -16.80
N GLU A 137 6.09 1.15 -18.02
CA GLU A 137 6.82 1.87 -19.05
C GLU A 137 6.00 3.01 -19.66
N GLU A 138 4.67 2.91 -19.65
CA GLU A 138 3.79 3.97 -20.17
C GLU A 138 3.89 5.26 -19.33
N ASP A 139 4.22 5.14 -18.07
CA ASP A 139 4.43 6.27 -17.15
C ASP A 139 5.89 6.77 -17.11
N TYR A 140 6.74 6.28 -18.03
CA TYR A 140 8.16 6.67 -18.08
C TYR A 140 8.37 8.18 -18.24
N GLU A 141 7.55 8.85 -19.02
CA GLU A 141 7.62 10.30 -19.24
C GLU A 141 7.26 11.11 -17.98
N LEU A 142 6.33 10.61 -17.16
CA LEU A 142 5.96 11.21 -15.86
C LEU A 142 7.04 11.06 -14.79
N ARG A 143 7.98 10.14 -14.95
CA ARG A 143 9.14 9.99 -14.05
C ARG A 143 9.96 11.26 -13.93
N ASN A 144 10.14 12.00 -15.02
CA ASN A 144 10.89 13.24 -15.02
C ASN A 144 10.27 14.29 -14.08
N TYR A 145 8.98 14.15 -13.75
CA TYR A 145 8.25 15.09 -12.89
C TYR A 145 8.28 14.71 -11.41
N THR A 146 8.18 13.42 -11.06
CA THR A 146 8.05 12.98 -9.67
C THR A 146 9.34 12.41 -9.09
N GLY A 147 10.29 12.01 -9.92
CA GLY A 147 11.52 11.31 -9.52
C GLY A 147 11.27 9.87 -9.01
N LYS A 148 10.02 9.38 -9.04
CA LYS A 148 9.66 8.04 -8.57
C LYS A 148 9.47 7.06 -9.73
N MET A 149 9.78 5.80 -9.47
CA MET A 149 9.50 4.70 -10.39
C MET A 149 8.10 4.16 -10.11
N LYS A 150 7.29 3.98 -11.15
CA LYS A 150 5.97 3.36 -11.04
C LYS A 150 6.04 1.89 -11.37
N PHE A 151 5.45 1.09 -10.51
CA PHE A 151 5.29 -0.35 -10.68
C PHE A 151 3.81 -0.67 -10.76
N ILE A 152 3.45 -1.62 -11.63
CA ILE A 152 2.06 -2.03 -11.88
C ILE A 152 1.90 -3.54 -11.78
N LYS A 153 0.77 -3.97 -11.22
CA LYS A 153 0.27 -5.35 -11.26
C LYS A 153 -1.16 -5.33 -11.78
N GLU A 154 -1.43 -6.05 -12.87
CA GLU A 154 -2.78 -6.14 -13.45
C GLU A 154 -3.49 -7.41 -12.99
N SER A 155 -4.82 -7.36 -12.88
CA SER A 155 -5.61 -8.54 -12.56
C SER A 155 -5.58 -9.56 -13.71
N ASN A 156 -5.54 -10.84 -13.39
CA ASN A 156 -5.55 -11.93 -14.39
C ASN A 156 -6.79 -11.87 -15.29
N CYS A 157 -7.91 -11.45 -14.77
CA CYS A 157 -9.15 -11.29 -15.54
C CYS A 157 -8.99 -10.20 -16.63
N TYR A 158 -8.25 -9.14 -16.35
CA TYR A 158 -8.01 -8.05 -17.29
C TYR A 158 -6.97 -8.43 -18.35
N ILE A 159 -5.90 -9.11 -17.99
CA ILE A 159 -4.87 -9.61 -18.90
C ILE A 159 -5.51 -10.55 -19.94
N ASN A 160 -6.37 -11.46 -19.51
CA ASN A 160 -7.05 -12.40 -20.41
C ASN A 160 -8.00 -11.71 -21.41
N LYS A 161 -8.66 -10.62 -21.01
CA LYS A 161 -9.50 -9.82 -21.91
C LYS A 161 -8.67 -9.07 -22.99
N ARG A 162 -7.45 -8.65 -22.69
CA ARG A 162 -6.54 -8.02 -23.67
C ARG A 162 -6.00 -9.02 -24.70
N ARG A 163 -5.69 -10.26 -24.28
CA ARG A 163 -5.16 -11.31 -25.18
C ARG A 163 -6.18 -11.86 -26.17
N ASN A 164 -7.48 -11.70 -25.86
CA ASN A 164 -8.59 -12.18 -26.70
C ASN A 164 -9.18 -11.10 -27.62
N ARG A 165 -8.53 -9.94 -27.72
CA ARG A 165 -8.83 -8.87 -28.70
C ARG A 165 -7.73 -8.77 -29.75
#